data_0d2d2fcf0a2a56732966578ca3c52aef
#
_entry.id   0d2d2fcf0a2a56732966578ca3c52aef
#
_cell.length_a   1.000
_cell.length_b   1.000
_cell.length_c   1.000
_cell.angle_alpha   90.00
_cell.angle_beta   90.00
_cell.angle_gamma   90.00
#
_symmetry.space_group_name_H-M   'P 1'
#
loop_
_entity.id
_entity.type
_entity.pdbx_description
1 polymer ?
#
loop_
_entity_poly.entity_id
_entity_poly.type
_entity_poly.pdbx_seq_one_letter_code
_entity_poly.pdbx_strand_id
1 'polypeptide(L)'
;MVEHYSDPNLKIFALSSNRPLAEKIAEEVGLELGKVSVTQFSDGEIKINIDESVRGCHVYIVQSTSYPVNDNLMELLIMVDALRRASAKTINIVIPYYGYARQDRKAQSREPITAKLVANMITQAGADRVLTLDLHAAQIQGFFDIPVDHLLGAPLLANHFLENNFKDKDIVVVSPDHGGVTRARKMAEFLHAPIAIVDKRRPKANVAEVMNIIGEVKGKVAVLIDDMIDTAGTITLAAQAIKDAGAEEVYACCTHAVLSGPALERINDSVIKEVVVTDSIEVPEEKTGGKIVQISVDQLMAEAIRRIHENRSVSPLFIEKFTILD
;
A
#
# COMPACT_ATOMS: atom_id res chain seq x y z
N MET A 1 7.07 9.94 25.70
CA MET A 1 5.92 9.31 26.40
C MET A 1 4.74 9.45 25.46
N VAL A 2 4.25 8.36 24.90
CA VAL A 2 3.02 8.37 24.11
C VAL A 2 1.89 8.77 25.04
N GLU A 3 1.24 9.91 24.82
CA GLU A 3 0.04 10.27 25.55
C GLU A 3 -1.02 9.22 25.22
N HIS A 4 -1.46 8.47 26.23
CA HIS A 4 -2.56 7.52 26.04
C HIS A 4 -3.80 8.29 25.57
N TYR A 5 -4.26 7.95 24.38
CA TYR A 5 -5.50 8.52 23.84
C TYR A 5 -6.67 8.15 24.76
N SER A 6 -7.41 9.13 25.24
CA SER A 6 -8.34 8.93 26.37
C SER A 6 -9.80 8.73 25.95
N ASP A 7 -10.11 8.55 24.65
CA ASP A 7 -11.50 8.33 24.24
C ASP A 7 -11.86 6.82 24.31
N PRO A 8 -12.63 6.40 25.30
CA PRO A 8 -13.04 5.00 25.45
C PRO A 8 -13.96 4.51 24.32
N ASN A 9 -14.47 5.44 23.48
CA ASN A 9 -15.34 5.10 22.36
C ASN A 9 -14.56 4.86 21.06
N LEU A 10 -13.25 5.08 21.02
CA LEU A 10 -12.41 4.71 19.90
C LEU A 10 -11.90 3.28 20.07
N LYS A 11 -12.16 2.43 19.08
CA LYS A 11 -11.72 1.03 19.05
C LYS A 11 -11.00 0.71 17.76
N ILE A 12 -9.87 0.03 17.86
CA ILE A 12 -9.12 -0.48 16.71
C ILE A 12 -9.07 -2.00 16.78
N PHE A 13 -9.52 -2.68 15.74
CA PHE A 13 -9.47 -4.12 15.63
C PHE A 13 -8.51 -4.55 14.53
N ALA A 14 -7.70 -5.57 14.80
CA ALA A 14 -6.91 -6.25 13.80
C ALA A 14 -7.64 -7.52 13.32
N LEU A 15 -7.67 -7.74 12.03
CA LEU A 15 -8.02 -9.02 11.46
C LEU A 15 -6.75 -9.79 11.04
N SER A 16 -6.90 -10.87 10.24
CA SER A 16 -5.82 -11.86 10.09
C SER A 16 -4.68 -11.44 9.18
N SER A 17 -4.91 -10.51 8.22
CA SER A 17 -3.97 -10.29 7.12
C SER A 17 -2.69 -9.54 7.50
N ASN A 18 -2.74 -8.65 8.50
CA ASN A 18 -1.59 -7.83 8.88
C ASN A 18 -1.72 -7.35 10.33
N ARG A 19 -1.74 -8.30 11.23
CA ARG A 19 -1.83 -8.03 12.67
C ARG A 19 -0.65 -7.20 13.18
N PRO A 20 0.61 -7.46 12.78
CA PRO A 20 1.75 -6.67 13.25
C PRO A 20 1.62 -5.17 12.95
N LEU A 21 1.15 -4.80 11.76
CA LEU A 21 0.89 -3.40 11.42
C LEU A 21 -0.24 -2.81 12.28
N ALA A 22 -1.31 -3.56 12.49
CA ALA A 22 -2.42 -3.10 13.32
C ALA A 22 -2.00 -2.86 14.78
N GLU A 23 -1.12 -3.69 15.34
CA GLU A 23 -0.54 -3.51 16.67
C GLU A 23 0.28 -2.23 16.76
N LYS A 24 1.16 -1.96 15.78
CA LYS A 24 1.92 -0.70 15.70
C LYS A 24 0.98 0.52 15.58
N ILE A 25 -0.04 0.44 14.70
CA ILE A 25 -1.02 1.53 14.56
C ILE A 25 -1.73 1.82 15.88
N ALA A 26 -2.17 0.78 16.60
CA ALA A 26 -2.83 0.94 17.89
C ALA A 26 -1.90 1.56 18.94
N GLU A 27 -0.64 1.10 19.00
CA GLU A 27 0.39 1.67 19.87
C GLU A 27 0.64 3.16 19.58
N GLU A 28 0.79 3.52 18.30
CA GLU A 28 0.97 4.92 17.86
C GLU A 28 -0.26 5.80 18.19
N VAL A 29 -1.46 5.26 18.12
CA VAL A 29 -2.68 5.96 18.58
C VAL A 29 -2.74 6.06 20.10
N GLY A 30 -2.06 5.18 20.82
CA GLY A 30 -2.08 5.09 22.29
C GLY A 30 -3.21 4.21 22.82
N LEU A 31 -3.61 3.19 22.05
CA LEU A 31 -4.68 2.24 22.39
C LEU A 31 -4.17 0.80 22.38
N GLU A 32 -4.88 -0.07 23.07
CA GLU A 32 -4.79 -1.52 22.86
C GLU A 32 -5.76 -1.95 21.75
N LEU A 33 -5.39 -3.02 21.04
CA LEU A 33 -6.30 -3.63 20.07
C LEU A 33 -7.54 -4.19 20.75
N GLY A 34 -8.68 -3.99 20.10
CA GLY A 34 -9.94 -4.59 20.51
C GLY A 34 -9.90 -6.13 20.43
N LYS A 35 -10.68 -6.78 21.28
CA LYS A 35 -10.71 -8.22 21.41
C LYS A 35 -11.64 -8.83 20.38
N VAL A 36 -11.08 -9.59 19.44
CA VAL A 36 -11.77 -10.33 18.40
C VAL A 36 -11.13 -11.68 18.21
N SER A 37 -11.94 -12.71 18.02
CA SER A 37 -11.50 -14.04 17.63
C SER A 37 -11.98 -14.36 16.22
N VAL A 38 -11.05 -14.83 15.39
CA VAL A 38 -11.30 -15.30 14.02
C VAL A 38 -10.96 -16.77 13.97
N THR A 39 -11.91 -17.58 13.55
CA THR A 39 -11.76 -19.03 13.40
C THR A 39 -12.37 -19.50 12.09
N GLN A 40 -12.09 -20.70 11.68
CA GLN A 40 -12.70 -21.33 10.51
C GLN A 40 -13.37 -22.64 10.90
N PHE A 41 -14.52 -22.92 10.28
CA PHE A 41 -15.12 -24.24 10.32
C PHE A 41 -14.32 -25.23 9.46
N SER A 42 -14.60 -26.51 9.61
CA SER A 42 -13.84 -27.56 8.90
C SER A 42 -13.99 -27.51 7.37
N ASP A 43 -15.03 -26.86 6.87
CA ASP A 43 -15.30 -26.62 5.45
C ASP A 43 -14.69 -25.31 4.93
N GLY A 44 -14.04 -24.52 5.82
CA GLY A 44 -13.36 -23.26 5.48
C GLY A 44 -14.20 -22.00 5.68
N GLU A 45 -15.47 -22.12 6.12
CA GLU A 45 -16.26 -20.92 6.44
C GLU A 45 -15.66 -20.16 7.62
N ILE A 46 -15.60 -18.83 7.47
CA ILE A 46 -15.00 -17.94 8.49
C ILE A 46 -16.05 -17.63 9.56
N LYS A 47 -15.62 -17.72 10.82
CA LYS A 47 -16.40 -17.35 12.00
C LYS A 47 -15.66 -16.25 12.77
N ILE A 48 -16.34 -15.13 12.99
CA ILE A 48 -15.83 -14.02 13.82
C ILE A 48 -16.68 -13.88 15.09
N ASN A 49 -16.00 -13.63 16.19
CA ASN A 49 -16.65 -13.23 17.45
C ASN A 49 -15.96 -11.99 18.00
N ILE A 50 -16.73 -10.97 18.32
CA ILE A 50 -16.24 -9.75 19.00
C ILE A 50 -16.37 -9.97 20.49
N ASP A 51 -15.24 -10.00 21.21
CA ASP A 51 -15.17 -10.44 22.60
C ASP A 51 -15.28 -9.26 23.60
N GLU A 52 -15.78 -8.10 23.12
CA GLU A 52 -16.06 -6.92 23.94
C GLU A 52 -17.23 -6.10 23.40
N SER A 53 -17.75 -5.18 24.23
CA SER A 53 -18.82 -4.29 23.77
C SER A 53 -18.29 -3.20 22.84
N VAL A 54 -18.93 -3.03 21.69
CA VAL A 54 -18.66 -1.99 20.71
C VAL A 54 -19.83 -1.03 20.51
N ARG A 55 -20.86 -1.16 21.35
CA ARG A 55 -22.06 -0.33 21.24
C ARG A 55 -21.72 1.16 21.39
N GLY A 56 -22.08 1.94 20.39
CA GLY A 56 -21.83 3.39 20.35
C GLY A 56 -20.37 3.79 20.11
N CYS A 57 -19.47 2.82 19.86
CA CYS A 57 -18.06 3.10 19.59
C CYS A 57 -17.83 3.48 18.12
N HIS A 58 -16.80 4.30 17.90
CA HIS A 58 -16.19 4.52 16.59
C HIS A 58 -15.14 3.43 16.37
N VAL A 59 -15.42 2.54 15.44
CA VAL A 59 -14.56 1.35 15.21
C VAL A 59 -13.74 1.53 13.95
N TYR A 60 -12.45 1.17 14.04
CA TYR A 60 -11.52 1.07 12.93
C TYR A 60 -11.07 -0.38 12.80
N ILE A 61 -11.22 -0.97 11.61
CA ILE A 61 -10.82 -2.34 11.29
C ILE A 61 -9.60 -2.27 10.40
N VAL A 62 -8.47 -2.81 10.85
CA VAL A 62 -7.24 -2.89 10.04
C VAL A 62 -7.20 -4.25 9.34
N GLN A 63 -7.30 -4.25 8.02
CA GLN A 63 -7.25 -5.45 7.19
C GLN A 63 -6.79 -5.15 5.78
N SER A 64 -5.61 -5.59 5.39
CA SER A 64 -5.20 -5.63 3.98
C SER A 64 -5.89 -6.77 3.25
N THR A 65 -6.47 -6.52 2.06
CA THR A 65 -7.07 -7.58 1.25
C THR A 65 -6.03 -8.20 0.31
N SER A 66 -4.86 -8.55 0.89
CA SER A 66 -3.75 -9.28 0.27
C SER A 66 -4.01 -10.79 0.30
N TYR A 67 -3.02 -11.57 -0.14
CA TYR A 67 -3.12 -13.04 -0.12
C TYR A 67 -3.25 -13.58 1.32
N PRO A 68 -4.18 -14.52 1.53
CA PRO A 68 -5.21 -15.07 0.63
C PRO A 68 -6.37 -14.08 0.41
N VAL A 69 -6.44 -13.53 -0.81
CA VAL A 69 -7.24 -12.33 -1.12
C VAL A 69 -8.72 -12.50 -0.81
N ASN A 70 -9.31 -13.63 -1.22
CA ASN A 70 -10.75 -13.89 -1.04
C ASN A 70 -11.11 -14.10 0.42
N ASP A 71 -10.26 -14.80 1.18
CA ASP A 71 -10.49 -15.07 2.60
C ASP A 71 -10.41 -13.76 3.39
N ASN A 72 -9.37 -12.95 3.15
CA ASN A 72 -9.20 -11.66 3.83
C ASN A 72 -10.32 -10.67 3.48
N LEU A 73 -10.82 -10.68 2.24
CA LEU A 73 -11.97 -9.87 1.86
C LEU A 73 -13.25 -10.34 2.56
N MET A 74 -13.52 -11.66 2.57
CA MET A 74 -14.71 -12.21 3.23
C MET A 74 -14.67 -11.98 4.74
N GLU A 75 -13.50 -12.16 5.36
CA GLU A 75 -13.28 -11.87 6.78
C GLU A 75 -13.62 -10.41 7.11
N LEU A 76 -13.16 -9.47 6.28
CA LEU A 76 -13.51 -8.05 6.43
C LEU A 76 -15.02 -7.82 6.37
N LEU A 77 -15.71 -8.39 5.39
CA LEU A 77 -17.16 -8.23 5.23
C LEU A 77 -17.95 -8.80 6.40
N ILE A 78 -17.54 -9.96 6.92
CA ILE A 78 -18.18 -10.60 8.09
C ILE A 78 -17.95 -9.72 9.34
N MET A 79 -16.75 -9.17 9.52
CA MET A 79 -16.47 -8.27 10.65
C MET A 79 -17.33 -7.01 10.60
N VAL A 80 -17.51 -6.41 9.41
CA VAL A 80 -18.39 -5.23 9.23
C VAL A 80 -19.83 -5.56 9.62
N ASP A 81 -20.38 -6.71 9.18
CA ASP A 81 -21.73 -7.14 9.53
C ASP A 81 -21.86 -7.38 11.05
N ALA A 82 -20.87 -8.00 11.68
CA ALA A 82 -20.85 -8.24 13.13
C ALA A 82 -20.89 -6.92 13.91
N LEU A 83 -20.07 -5.94 13.54
CA LEU A 83 -20.03 -4.62 14.19
C LEU A 83 -21.34 -3.85 14.02
N ARG A 84 -21.92 -3.90 12.81
CA ARG A 84 -23.22 -3.28 12.53
C ARG A 84 -24.31 -3.87 13.43
N ARG A 85 -24.38 -5.18 13.56
CA ARG A 85 -25.33 -5.87 14.45
C ARG A 85 -25.07 -5.62 15.91
N ALA A 86 -23.82 -5.41 16.30
CA ALA A 86 -23.42 -5.04 17.66
C ALA A 86 -23.63 -3.55 17.98
N SER A 87 -24.20 -2.75 17.06
CA SER A 87 -24.52 -1.34 17.21
C SER A 87 -23.30 -0.44 17.39
N ALA A 88 -22.21 -0.70 16.68
CA ALA A 88 -21.15 0.29 16.53
C ALA A 88 -21.71 1.59 15.96
N LYS A 89 -21.18 2.74 16.38
CA LYS A 89 -21.65 4.06 15.93
C LYS A 89 -21.16 4.38 14.54
N THR A 90 -19.89 4.12 14.26
CA THR A 90 -19.30 4.18 12.93
C THR A 90 -18.36 2.99 12.71
N ILE A 91 -18.29 2.51 11.48
CA ILE A 91 -17.45 1.40 11.05
C ILE A 91 -16.51 1.93 9.95
N ASN A 92 -15.28 2.22 10.35
CA ASN A 92 -14.25 2.75 9.46
C ASN A 92 -13.29 1.61 9.10
N ILE A 93 -13.01 1.45 7.82
CA ILE A 93 -12.15 0.37 7.34
C ILE A 93 -10.80 0.94 6.96
N VAL A 94 -9.74 0.42 7.56
CA VAL A 94 -8.35 0.73 7.23
C VAL A 94 -7.83 -0.42 6.38
N ILE A 95 -7.70 -0.18 5.07
CA ILE A 95 -7.22 -1.15 4.09
C ILE A 95 -5.87 -0.65 3.56
N PRO A 96 -4.74 -0.99 4.19
CA PRO A 96 -3.42 -0.57 3.71
C PRO A 96 -3.15 -1.05 2.28
N TYR A 97 -3.59 -2.26 1.93
CA TYR A 97 -3.58 -2.76 0.57
C TYR A 97 -4.97 -3.17 0.12
N TYR A 98 -5.47 -2.52 -0.94
CA TYR A 98 -6.76 -2.80 -1.56
C TYR A 98 -6.59 -3.81 -2.69
N GLY A 99 -7.00 -5.05 -2.45
CA GLY A 99 -6.98 -6.12 -3.44
C GLY A 99 -7.95 -5.88 -4.60
N TYR A 100 -7.74 -6.56 -5.72
CA TYR A 100 -8.50 -6.38 -6.97
C TYR A 100 -8.37 -4.98 -7.61
N ALA A 101 -7.55 -4.09 -7.08
CA ALA A 101 -7.35 -2.73 -7.60
C ALA A 101 -6.88 -2.68 -9.06
N ARG A 102 -6.18 -3.71 -9.53
CA ARG A 102 -5.73 -3.83 -10.93
C ARG A 102 -6.85 -4.04 -11.94
N GLN A 103 -8.06 -4.38 -11.46
CA GLN A 103 -9.25 -4.57 -12.28
C GLN A 103 -10.19 -3.36 -12.15
N ASP A 104 -9.64 -2.16 -12.39
CA ASP A 104 -10.32 -0.87 -12.26
C ASP A 104 -11.08 -0.45 -13.53
N ARG A 105 -10.82 -1.11 -14.64
CA ARG A 105 -11.43 -0.86 -15.95
C ARG A 105 -11.46 -2.13 -16.79
N LYS A 106 -12.28 -2.11 -17.83
CA LYS A 106 -12.24 -3.16 -18.86
C LYS A 106 -11.07 -2.89 -19.81
N ALA A 107 -10.08 -3.75 -19.81
CA ALA A 107 -8.98 -3.73 -20.79
C ALA A 107 -9.43 -4.39 -22.12
N GLN A 108 -10.36 -5.34 -22.02
CA GLN A 108 -10.96 -6.03 -23.15
C GLN A 108 -12.48 -6.09 -23.01
N SER A 109 -13.18 -6.44 -24.09
CA SER A 109 -14.64 -6.64 -24.04
C SER A 109 -15.00 -7.81 -23.12
N ARG A 110 -16.12 -7.67 -22.37
CA ARG A 110 -16.70 -8.69 -21.46
C ARG A 110 -15.90 -8.94 -20.19
N GLU A 111 -14.91 -8.12 -19.87
CA GLU A 111 -14.22 -8.16 -18.58
C GLU A 111 -15.03 -7.49 -17.47
N PRO A 112 -14.86 -7.92 -16.22
CA PRO A 112 -15.46 -7.25 -15.07
C PRO A 112 -14.70 -5.96 -14.72
N ILE A 113 -15.27 -5.17 -13.81
CA ILE A 113 -14.59 -4.10 -13.07
C ILE A 113 -14.63 -4.52 -11.59
N THR A 114 -13.74 -5.44 -11.23
CA THR A 114 -13.79 -6.08 -9.91
C THR A 114 -13.48 -5.11 -8.77
N ALA A 115 -12.65 -4.09 -9.03
CA ALA A 115 -12.41 -3.03 -8.04
C ALA A 115 -13.72 -2.31 -7.64
N LYS A 116 -14.65 -2.09 -8.57
CA LYS A 116 -15.98 -1.53 -8.28
C LYS A 116 -16.88 -2.52 -7.55
N LEU A 117 -16.83 -3.79 -7.92
CA LEU A 117 -17.61 -4.84 -7.23
C LEU A 117 -17.22 -4.90 -5.76
N VAL A 118 -15.93 -4.94 -5.45
CA VAL A 118 -15.40 -4.98 -4.07
C VAL A 118 -15.81 -3.71 -3.30
N ALA A 119 -15.72 -2.52 -3.91
CA ALA A 119 -16.16 -1.28 -3.30
C ALA A 119 -17.67 -1.32 -2.94
N ASN A 120 -18.49 -1.85 -3.82
CA ASN A 120 -19.92 -2.03 -3.57
C ASN A 120 -20.18 -3.01 -2.42
N MET A 121 -19.46 -4.14 -2.37
CA MET A 121 -19.61 -5.13 -1.30
C MET A 121 -19.28 -4.53 0.08
N ILE A 122 -18.19 -3.80 0.18
CA ILE A 122 -17.76 -3.11 1.40
C ILE A 122 -18.81 -2.09 1.85
N THR A 123 -19.29 -1.25 0.92
CA THR A 123 -20.32 -0.24 1.21
C THR A 123 -21.63 -0.89 1.65
N GLN A 124 -22.08 -1.92 0.95
CA GLN A 124 -23.34 -2.62 1.27
C GLN A 124 -23.26 -3.42 2.58
N ALA A 125 -22.09 -3.94 2.95
CA ALA A 125 -21.90 -4.58 4.26
C ALA A 125 -22.14 -3.61 5.42
N GLY A 126 -21.90 -2.30 5.20
CA GLY A 126 -22.23 -1.27 6.18
C GLY A 126 -21.03 -0.47 6.67
N ALA A 127 -19.96 -0.39 5.89
CA ALA A 127 -18.84 0.52 6.18
C ALA A 127 -19.29 1.98 6.00
N ASP A 128 -18.80 2.86 6.87
CA ASP A 128 -19.08 4.31 6.82
C ASP A 128 -17.96 5.09 6.13
N ARG A 129 -16.72 4.56 6.12
CA ARG A 129 -15.53 5.20 5.55
C ARG A 129 -14.46 4.18 5.22
N VAL A 130 -13.64 4.48 4.24
CA VAL A 130 -12.42 3.73 3.90
C VAL A 130 -11.20 4.62 4.01
N LEU A 131 -10.18 4.16 4.73
CA LEU A 131 -8.82 4.71 4.76
C LEU A 131 -7.90 3.72 4.05
N THR A 132 -7.20 4.15 3.03
CA THR A 132 -6.35 3.28 2.22
C THR A 132 -5.07 3.99 1.77
N LEU A 133 -4.11 3.23 1.27
CA LEU A 133 -2.81 3.70 0.83
C LEU A 133 -2.58 3.31 -0.64
N ASP A 134 -2.09 4.23 -1.45
CA ASP A 134 -1.67 4.05 -2.85
C ASP A 134 -2.54 3.07 -3.66
N LEU A 135 -3.78 3.45 -3.90
CA LEU A 135 -4.64 2.72 -4.84
C LEU A 135 -3.96 2.63 -6.21
N HIS A 136 -4.03 1.45 -6.84
CA HIS A 136 -3.46 1.21 -8.17
C HIS A 136 -3.83 2.29 -9.18
N ALA A 137 -5.07 2.77 -9.10
CA ALA A 137 -5.56 3.90 -9.86
C ALA A 137 -6.35 4.82 -8.93
N ALA A 138 -5.98 6.09 -8.86
CA ALA A 138 -6.57 7.05 -7.91
C ALA A 138 -8.10 7.21 -8.08
N GLN A 139 -8.64 6.99 -9.29
CA GLN A 139 -10.07 7.04 -9.56
C GLN A 139 -10.88 5.94 -8.85
N ILE A 140 -10.25 4.89 -8.31
CA ILE A 140 -10.94 3.85 -7.54
C ILE A 140 -11.63 4.45 -6.31
N GLN A 141 -11.11 5.54 -5.73
CA GLN A 141 -11.79 6.27 -4.66
C GLN A 141 -13.22 6.69 -5.05
N GLY A 142 -13.47 6.98 -6.32
CA GLY A 142 -14.79 7.30 -6.84
C GLY A 142 -15.71 6.08 -7.07
N PHE A 143 -15.24 4.86 -6.81
CA PHE A 143 -16.06 3.65 -6.87
C PHE A 143 -16.87 3.43 -5.59
N PHE A 144 -16.49 4.10 -4.51
CA PHE A 144 -17.20 4.07 -3.25
C PHE A 144 -18.25 5.19 -3.18
N ASP A 145 -19.41 4.89 -2.61
CA ASP A 145 -20.45 5.86 -2.29
C ASP A 145 -20.32 6.39 -0.85
N ILE A 146 -19.23 6.02 -0.16
CA ILE A 146 -18.83 6.47 1.16
C ILE A 146 -17.50 7.22 1.08
N PRO A 147 -17.15 8.07 2.06
CA PRO A 147 -15.86 8.78 2.07
C PRO A 147 -14.66 7.83 1.98
N VAL A 148 -13.67 8.22 1.19
CA VAL A 148 -12.38 7.52 1.05
C VAL A 148 -11.25 8.51 1.30
N ASP A 149 -10.40 8.18 2.28
CA ASP A 149 -9.14 8.87 2.51
C ASP A 149 -8.03 8.03 1.87
N HIS A 150 -7.52 8.52 0.74
CA HIS A 150 -6.50 7.82 -0.06
C HIS A 150 -5.12 8.42 0.23
N LEU A 151 -4.38 7.83 1.14
CA LEU A 151 -3.03 8.25 1.53
C LEU A 151 -1.98 7.86 0.47
N LEU A 152 -0.80 8.46 0.56
CA LEU A 152 0.31 8.23 -0.37
C LEU A 152 1.55 7.74 0.40
N GLY A 153 2.17 6.66 -0.10
CA GLY A 153 3.42 6.12 0.44
C GLY A 153 4.68 6.85 -0.06
N ALA A 154 4.58 7.58 -1.17
CA ALA A 154 5.72 8.24 -1.78
C ALA A 154 6.54 9.15 -0.82
N PRO A 155 5.95 9.93 0.10
CA PRO A 155 6.71 10.72 1.07
C PRO A 155 7.58 9.85 2.00
N LEU A 156 7.04 8.73 2.49
CA LEU A 156 7.78 7.80 3.37
C LEU A 156 8.93 7.13 2.63
N LEU A 157 8.65 6.64 1.41
CA LEU A 157 9.68 6.04 0.55
C LEU A 157 10.78 7.03 0.20
N ALA A 158 10.43 8.30 -0.11
CA ALA A 158 11.41 9.34 -0.39
C ALA A 158 12.28 9.67 0.84
N ASN A 159 11.68 9.78 2.02
CA ASN A 159 12.42 10.04 3.25
C ASN A 159 13.44 8.95 3.54
N HIS A 160 13.09 7.67 3.33
CA HIS A 160 14.04 6.58 3.49
C HIS A 160 15.31 6.80 2.65
N PHE A 161 15.17 7.15 1.37
CA PHE A 161 16.34 7.43 0.52
C PHE A 161 17.12 8.66 1.00
N LEU A 162 16.46 9.75 1.39
CA LEU A 162 17.11 10.96 1.86
C LEU A 162 17.91 10.74 3.15
N GLU A 163 17.44 9.88 4.04
CA GLU A 163 18.12 9.54 5.30
C GLU A 163 19.31 8.59 5.09
N ASN A 164 19.29 7.77 4.04
CA ASN A 164 20.32 6.78 3.73
C ASN A 164 21.37 7.25 2.70
N ASN A 165 21.89 8.48 2.88
CA ASN A 165 23.01 9.04 2.11
C ASN A 165 22.73 9.32 0.62
N PHE A 166 21.50 9.61 0.25
CA PHE A 166 21.15 9.99 -1.12
C PHE A 166 21.19 11.52 -1.36
N LYS A 167 21.36 12.34 -0.32
CA LYS A 167 21.28 13.82 -0.41
C LYS A 167 22.29 14.43 -1.38
N ASP A 168 23.48 13.82 -1.51
CA ASP A 168 24.58 14.32 -2.34
C ASP A 168 24.73 13.55 -3.65
N LYS A 169 23.81 12.63 -3.97
CA LYS A 169 23.84 11.84 -5.19
C LYS A 169 23.04 12.50 -6.32
N ASP A 170 23.52 12.38 -7.55
CA ASP A 170 22.76 12.77 -8.76
C ASP A 170 21.70 11.72 -9.05
N ILE A 171 20.48 11.95 -8.54
CA ILE A 171 19.37 11.01 -8.57
C ILE A 171 18.52 11.24 -9.82
N VAL A 172 17.97 10.18 -10.37
CA VAL A 172 16.85 10.20 -11.32
C VAL A 172 15.76 9.23 -10.87
N VAL A 173 14.52 9.71 -10.79
CA VAL A 173 13.37 8.84 -10.49
C VAL A 173 12.84 8.25 -11.78
N VAL A 174 12.62 6.95 -11.79
CA VAL A 174 12.26 6.21 -13.02
C VAL A 174 10.90 5.58 -12.88
N SER A 175 10.03 5.85 -13.85
CA SER A 175 8.79 5.07 -14.05
C SER A 175 9.09 3.81 -14.86
N PRO A 176 8.75 2.61 -14.38
CA PRO A 176 8.98 1.36 -15.12
C PRO A 176 8.08 1.20 -16.35
N ASP A 177 7.04 2.05 -16.48
CA ASP A 177 6.13 2.12 -17.61
C ASP A 177 5.40 3.47 -17.70
N HIS A 178 4.52 3.64 -18.68
CA HIS A 178 3.74 4.87 -18.84
C HIS A 178 2.67 5.07 -17.74
N GLY A 179 2.16 4.01 -17.17
CA GLY A 179 1.12 4.07 -16.13
C GLY A 179 1.62 4.69 -14.82
N GLY A 180 2.88 4.48 -14.48
CA GLY A 180 3.52 4.95 -13.25
C GLY A 180 4.02 6.39 -13.28
N VAL A 181 3.94 7.11 -14.41
CA VAL A 181 4.58 8.45 -14.58
C VAL A 181 4.12 9.47 -13.53
N THR A 182 2.84 9.49 -13.19
CA THR A 182 2.31 10.42 -12.17
C THR A 182 2.93 10.12 -10.80
N ARG A 183 3.12 8.85 -10.45
CA ARG A 183 3.76 8.40 -9.21
C ARG A 183 5.24 8.79 -9.20
N ALA A 184 5.93 8.55 -10.32
CA ALA A 184 7.34 8.93 -10.46
C ALA A 184 7.54 10.45 -10.31
N ARG A 185 6.65 11.28 -10.85
CA ARG A 185 6.69 12.74 -10.66
C ARG A 185 6.55 13.14 -9.20
N LYS A 186 5.59 12.57 -8.47
CA LYS A 186 5.42 12.85 -7.04
C LYS A 186 6.66 12.47 -6.23
N MET A 187 7.22 11.29 -6.48
CA MET A 187 8.47 10.87 -5.83
C MET A 187 9.63 11.82 -6.16
N ALA A 188 9.73 12.24 -7.43
CA ALA A 188 10.77 13.16 -7.89
C ALA A 188 10.66 14.55 -7.24
N GLU A 189 9.46 15.03 -6.95
CA GLU A 189 9.23 16.28 -6.19
C GLU A 189 9.83 16.19 -4.78
N PHE A 190 9.64 15.08 -4.07
CA PHE A 190 10.22 14.88 -2.74
C PHE A 190 11.74 14.72 -2.78
N LEU A 191 12.28 14.06 -3.79
CA LEU A 191 13.74 13.86 -3.96
C LEU A 191 14.44 15.01 -4.67
N HIS A 192 13.69 16.03 -5.13
CA HIS A 192 14.22 17.13 -5.95
C HIS A 192 15.02 16.64 -7.18
N ALA A 193 14.52 15.59 -7.84
CA ALA A 193 15.19 14.88 -8.90
C ALA A 193 14.42 14.96 -10.24
N PRO A 194 15.11 14.84 -11.40
CA PRO A 194 14.44 14.65 -12.68
C PRO A 194 13.77 13.26 -12.76
N ILE A 195 12.91 13.09 -13.78
CA ILE A 195 12.29 11.80 -14.07
C ILE A 195 12.81 11.21 -15.37
N ALA A 196 12.81 9.87 -15.45
CA ALA A 196 12.93 9.12 -16.69
C ALA A 196 11.80 8.07 -16.78
N ILE A 197 11.53 7.58 -17.97
CA ILE A 197 10.44 6.63 -18.24
C ILE A 197 11.00 5.49 -19.08
N VAL A 198 10.71 4.25 -18.69
CA VAL A 198 10.96 3.08 -19.52
C VAL A 198 9.77 2.85 -20.44
N ASP A 199 9.94 3.14 -21.73
CA ASP A 199 8.94 2.91 -22.77
C ASP A 199 9.12 1.52 -23.38
N LYS A 200 8.17 0.63 -23.10
CA LYS A 200 8.15 -0.73 -23.63
C LYS A 200 7.41 -0.76 -24.96
N ARG A 201 8.10 -1.05 -26.03
CA ARG A 201 7.49 -1.22 -27.35
C ARG A 201 7.61 -2.65 -27.83
N ARG A 202 6.48 -3.23 -28.19
CA ARG A 202 6.43 -4.47 -28.99
C ARG A 202 6.18 -4.08 -30.47
N PRO A 203 7.20 -3.99 -31.29
CA PRO A 203 7.00 -3.58 -32.69
C PRO A 203 6.15 -4.56 -33.51
N LYS A 204 6.14 -5.87 -33.14
CA LYS A 204 5.31 -6.93 -33.76
C LYS A 204 5.13 -8.09 -32.76
N ALA A 205 4.08 -8.91 -32.98
CA ALA A 205 3.95 -10.20 -32.31
C ALA A 205 5.20 -11.06 -32.56
N ASN A 206 5.74 -11.71 -31.52
CA ASN A 206 6.96 -12.55 -31.55
C ASN A 206 8.30 -11.83 -31.80
N VAL A 207 8.38 -10.51 -31.64
CA VAL A 207 9.65 -9.77 -31.63
C VAL A 207 10.01 -9.44 -30.16
N ALA A 208 11.31 -9.49 -29.85
CA ALA A 208 11.80 -9.11 -28.52
C ALA A 208 11.32 -7.70 -28.12
N GLU A 209 10.95 -7.53 -26.86
CA GLU A 209 10.59 -6.21 -26.34
C GLU A 209 11.80 -5.27 -26.44
N VAL A 210 11.61 -4.15 -27.12
CA VAL A 210 12.59 -3.07 -27.14
C VAL A 210 12.23 -2.10 -26.03
N MET A 211 13.14 -1.90 -25.08
CA MET A 211 13.00 -0.89 -24.04
C MET A 211 13.71 0.38 -24.50
N ASN A 212 12.95 1.45 -24.64
CA ASN A 212 13.47 2.78 -24.90
C ASN A 212 13.38 3.60 -23.60
N ILE A 213 14.40 4.40 -23.32
CA ILE A 213 14.42 5.25 -22.13
C ILE A 213 14.21 6.69 -22.57
N ILE A 214 13.21 7.33 -21.99
CA ILE A 214 12.91 8.75 -22.17
C ILE A 214 13.42 9.47 -20.93
N GLY A 215 14.38 10.37 -21.09
CA GLY A 215 15.09 11.05 -20.01
C GLY A 215 16.55 10.62 -19.89
N GLU A 216 17.30 11.30 -19.04
CA GLU A 216 18.75 11.09 -18.86
C GLU A 216 19.01 10.26 -17.61
N VAL A 217 19.65 9.10 -17.78
CA VAL A 217 19.98 8.19 -16.66
C VAL A 217 21.48 7.92 -16.54
N LYS A 218 22.28 8.30 -17.55
CA LYS A 218 23.72 8.01 -17.57
C LYS A 218 24.46 8.73 -16.46
N GLY A 219 25.25 7.98 -15.71
CA GLY A 219 26.02 8.50 -14.57
C GLY A 219 25.21 8.85 -13.34
N LYS A 220 23.90 8.56 -13.33
CA LYS A 220 22.98 8.87 -12.22
C LYS A 220 22.66 7.63 -11.38
N VAL A 221 22.23 7.89 -10.15
CA VAL A 221 21.60 6.88 -9.30
C VAL A 221 20.11 6.82 -9.64
N ALA A 222 19.66 5.72 -10.20
CA ALA A 222 18.28 5.53 -10.61
C ALA A 222 17.44 4.91 -9.49
N VAL A 223 16.28 5.51 -9.19
CA VAL A 223 15.28 4.99 -8.26
C VAL A 223 14.00 4.69 -9.04
N LEU A 224 13.76 3.40 -9.28
CA LEU A 224 12.50 2.92 -9.89
C LEU A 224 11.37 2.96 -8.85
N ILE A 225 10.20 3.45 -9.22
CA ILE A 225 9.03 3.45 -8.33
C ILE A 225 7.81 2.86 -9.01
N ASP A 226 7.09 1.99 -8.27
CA ASP A 226 5.77 1.49 -8.66
C ASP A 226 4.82 1.50 -7.45
N ASP A 227 3.50 1.24 -7.64
CA ASP A 227 2.57 1.04 -6.52
C ASP A 227 2.80 -0.33 -5.87
N MET A 228 3.05 -1.34 -6.68
CA MET A 228 3.27 -2.70 -6.19
C MET A 228 4.34 -3.44 -6.99
N ILE A 229 5.01 -4.35 -6.32
CA ILE A 229 5.86 -5.37 -6.96
C ILE A 229 5.19 -6.72 -6.74
N ASP A 230 4.65 -7.31 -7.82
CA ASP A 230 4.01 -8.62 -7.79
C ASP A 230 5.05 -9.72 -8.12
N THR A 231 5.22 -10.09 -9.37
CA THR A 231 6.19 -11.13 -9.78
C THR A 231 7.60 -10.59 -10.07
N ALA A 232 7.82 -9.30 -9.88
CA ALA A 232 9.05 -8.55 -10.12
C ALA A 232 9.59 -8.55 -11.57
N GLY A 233 8.87 -9.15 -12.53
CA GLY A 233 9.36 -9.21 -13.92
C GLY A 233 9.53 -7.83 -14.55
N THR A 234 8.55 -6.94 -14.41
CA THR A 234 8.59 -5.59 -14.98
C THR A 234 9.71 -4.75 -14.38
N ILE A 235 9.82 -4.73 -13.05
CA ILE A 235 10.79 -3.88 -12.37
C ILE A 235 12.23 -4.31 -12.63
N THR A 236 12.50 -5.62 -12.66
CA THR A 236 13.86 -6.14 -12.90
C THR A 236 14.33 -5.95 -14.35
N LEU A 237 13.42 -6.11 -15.31
CA LEU A 237 13.71 -5.81 -16.72
C LEU A 237 13.96 -4.30 -16.94
N ALA A 238 13.15 -3.45 -16.32
CA ALA A 238 13.36 -2.01 -16.36
C ALA A 238 14.70 -1.61 -15.72
N ALA A 239 15.04 -2.22 -14.58
CA ALA A 239 16.31 -1.99 -13.90
C ALA A 239 17.51 -2.35 -14.77
N GLN A 240 17.45 -3.50 -15.48
CA GLN A 240 18.52 -3.91 -16.40
C GLN A 240 18.67 -2.91 -17.55
N ALA A 241 17.57 -2.48 -18.18
CA ALA A 241 17.60 -1.50 -19.26
C ALA A 241 18.22 -0.17 -18.82
N ILE A 242 17.88 0.30 -17.63
CA ILE A 242 18.44 1.52 -17.00
C ILE A 242 19.94 1.36 -16.75
N LYS A 243 20.35 0.20 -16.24
CA LYS A 243 21.76 -0.11 -15.99
C LYS A 243 22.57 -0.14 -17.30
N ASP A 244 22.03 -0.77 -18.35
CA ASP A 244 22.65 -0.86 -19.69
C ASP A 244 22.73 0.53 -20.35
N ALA A 245 21.81 1.44 -20.05
CA ALA A 245 21.86 2.84 -20.47
C ALA A 245 22.87 3.70 -19.71
N GLY A 246 23.61 3.12 -18.75
CA GLY A 246 24.72 3.74 -18.07
C GLY A 246 24.41 4.37 -16.71
N ALA A 247 23.29 3.99 -16.08
CA ALA A 247 23.07 4.36 -14.68
C ALA A 247 24.15 3.79 -13.77
N GLU A 248 24.62 4.58 -12.80
CA GLU A 248 25.68 4.18 -11.89
C GLU A 248 25.19 3.11 -10.92
N GLU A 249 24.03 3.33 -10.32
CA GLU A 249 23.38 2.42 -9.40
C GLU A 249 21.88 2.38 -9.69
N VAL A 250 21.23 1.26 -9.38
CA VAL A 250 19.79 1.10 -9.56
C VAL A 250 19.17 0.62 -8.25
N TYR A 251 18.20 1.36 -7.78
CA TYR A 251 17.34 1.05 -6.63
C TYR A 251 15.89 0.95 -7.10
N ALA A 252 15.06 0.31 -6.30
CA ALA A 252 13.64 0.24 -6.56
C ALA A 252 12.84 0.47 -5.28
N CYS A 253 11.62 0.94 -5.41
CA CYS A 253 10.69 1.02 -4.30
C CYS A 253 9.25 0.80 -4.76
N CYS A 254 8.43 0.32 -3.84
CA CYS A 254 6.98 0.27 -4.03
C CYS A 254 6.27 0.34 -2.67
N THR A 255 5.00 0.73 -2.72
CA THR A 255 4.17 0.71 -1.52
C THR A 255 3.79 -0.72 -1.15
N HIS A 256 3.34 -1.52 -2.11
CA HIS A 256 2.76 -2.84 -1.84
C HIS A 256 3.67 -3.99 -2.29
N ALA A 257 4.24 -4.66 -1.30
CA ALA A 257 5.11 -5.83 -1.49
C ALA A 257 4.28 -7.11 -1.69
N VAL A 258 3.65 -7.30 -2.85
CA VAL A 258 2.88 -8.52 -3.15
C VAL A 258 3.80 -9.73 -3.23
N LEU A 259 4.94 -9.60 -3.89
CA LEU A 259 6.07 -10.55 -3.94
C LEU A 259 5.65 -12.00 -4.20
N SER A 260 4.80 -12.20 -5.21
CA SER A 260 4.30 -13.53 -5.56
C SER A 260 5.22 -14.27 -6.51
N GLY A 261 5.12 -15.60 -6.45
CA GLY A 261 5.86 -16.51 -7.34
C GLY A 261 7.37 -16.28 -7.28
N PRO A 262 8.05 -16.06 -8.42
CA PRO A 262 9.52 -15.95 -8.50
C PRO A 262 10.07 -14.55 -8.15
N ALA A 263 9.29 -13.69 -7.48
CA ALA A 263 9.66 -12.29 -7.26
C ALA A 263 11.00 -12.14 -6.53
N LEU A 264 11.20 -12.88 -5.44
CA LEU A 264 12.43 -12.80 -4.63
C LEU A 264 13.67 -13.26 -5.40
N GLU A 265 13.57 -14.36 -6.14
CA GLU A 265 14.65 -14.87 -6.99
C GLU A 265 15.04 -13.81 -8.04
N ARG A 266 14.05 -13.28 -8.76
CA ARG A 266 14.28 -12.24 -9.77
C ARG A 266 14.92 -10.98 -9.20
N ILE A 267 14.49 -10.53 -8.03
CA ILE A 267 15.07 -9.36 -7.35
C ILE A 267 16.52 -9.64 -6.97
N ASN A 268 16.79 -10.80 -6.37
CA ASN A 268 18.13 -11.16 -5.92
C ASN A 268 19.12 -11.30 -7.09
N ASP A 269 18.69 -11.85 -8.21
CA ASP A 269 19.50 -12.03 -9.42
C ASP A 269 19.63 -10.74 -10.26
N SER A 270 18.85 -9.69 -9.96
CA SER A 270 18.83 -8.45 -10.73
C SER A 270 20.00 -7.51 -10.38
N VAL A 271 20.15 -6.46 -11.19
CA VAL A 271 21.09 -5.36 -10.95
C VAL A 271 20.63 -4.37 -9.86
N ILE A 272 19.42 -4.55 -9.32
CA ILE A 272 18.89 -3.70 -8.26
C ILE A 272 19.72 -3.92 -7.00
N LYS A 273 20.18 -2.86 -6.38
CA LYS A 273 20.93 -2.91 -5.13
C LYS A 273 20.03 -3.13 -3.91
N GLU A 274 18.92 -2.42 -3.87
CA GLU A 274 17.97 -2.44 -2.77
C GLU A 274 16.55 -2.19 -3.30
N VAL A 275 15.58 -2.87 -2.71
CA VAL A 275 14.15 -2.68 -2.94
C VAL A 275 13.51 -2.24 -1.64
N VAL A 276 13.06 -0.99 -1.57
CA VAL A 276 12.37 -0.44 -0.40
C VAL A 276 10.87 -0.67 -0.57
N VAL A 277 10.25 -1.31 0.41
CA VAL A 277 8.81 -1.61 0.42
C VAL A 277 8.18 -1.16 1.73
N THR A 278 6.86 -1.00 1.75
CA THR A 278 6.16 -0.75 3.02
C THR A 278 5.59 -2.03 3.61
N ASP A 279 5.20 -1.96 4.88
CA ASP A 279 4.50 -3.03 5.59
C ASP A 279 2.96 -2.97 5.38
N SER A 280 2.48 -2.30 4.32
CA SER A 280 1.06 -2.35 3.91
C SER A 280 0.56 -3.77 3.62
N ILE A 281 1.47 -4.65 3.22
CA ILE A 281 1.30 -6.10 3.18
C ILE A 281 2.35 -6.69 4.11
N GLU A 282 1.95 -7.62 4.97
CA GLU A 282 2.90 -8.34 5.82
C GLU A 282 3.86 -9.15 4.94
N VAL A 283 5.15 -8.87 5.06
CA VAL A 283 6.22 -9.66 4.44
C VAL A 283 6.89 -10.47 5.53
N PRO A 284 6.80 -11.81 5.50
CA PRO A 284 7.46 -12.66 6.48
C PRO A 284 8.98 -12.43 6.55
N GLU A 285 9.56 -12.58 7.72
CA GLU A 285 11.01 -12.33 7.93
C GLU A 285 11.91 -13.12 6.99
N GLU A 286 11.53 -14.34 6.62
CA GLU A 286 12.27 -15.13 5.63
C GLU A 286 12.29 -14.53 4.23
N LYS A 287 11.37 -13.61 3.93
CA LYS A 287 11.30 -12.86 2.67
C LYS A 287 11.92 -11.47 2.77
N THR A 288 12.13 -10.97 3.98
CA THR A 288 12.89 -9.74 4.23
C THR A 288 14.35 -10.10 4.40
N GLY A 289 15.21 -9.21 4.00
CA GLY A 289 16.66 -9.46 3.99
C GLY A 289 17.21 -9.50 2.56
N GLY A 290 18.51 -9.69 2.43
CA GLY A 290 19.17 -9.57 1.14
C GLY A 290 18.99 -8.15 0.60
N LYS A 291 18.18 -7.98 -0.47
CA LYS A 291 17.94 -6.70 -1.13
C LYS A 291 16.65 -5.99 -0.70
N ILE A 292 15.79 -6.62 0.13
CA ILE A 292 14.50 -6.04 0.51
C ILE A 292 14.60 -5.35 1.87
N VAL A 293 14.24 -4.07 1.90
CA VAL A 293 14.11 -3.24 3.11
C VAL A 293 12.66 -2.85 3.27
N GLN A 294 12.08 -3.17 4.43
CA GLN A 294 10.70 -2.83 4.75
C GLN A 294 10.65 -1.63 5.72
N ILE A 295 9.83 -0.64 5.38
CA ILE A 295 9.53 0.51 6.22
C ILE A 295 8.08 0.46 6.68
N SER A 296 7.78 1.02 7.86
CA SER A 296 6.41 0.98 8.38
C SER A 296 5.58 2.19 7.94
N VAL A 297 4.28 1.96 7.77
CA VAL A 297 3.27 2.99 7.50
C VAL A 297 2.40 3.29 8.73
N ASP A 298 2.75 2.72 9.87
CA ASP A 298 2.02 2.80 11.14
C ASP A 298 1.71 4.23 11.57
N GLN A 299 2.72 5.10 11.63
CA GLN A 299 2.57 6.50 12.04
C GLN A 299 1.65 7.29 11.10
N LEU A 300 1.79 7.07 9.79
CA LEU A 300 0.93 7.71 8.80
C LEU A 300 -0.53 7.29 8.98
N MET A 301 -0.77 5.99 9.15
CA MET A 301 -2.11 5.44 9.35
C MET A 301 -2.69 5.88 10.70
N ALA A 302 -1.89 5.85 11.77
CA ALA A 302 -2.31 6.27 13.10
C ALA A 302 -2.70 7.75 13.15
N GLU A 303 -1.91 8.63 12.53
CA GLU A 303 -2.23 10.05 12.47
C GLU A 303 -3.48 10.31 11.61
N ALA A 304 -3.68 9.56 10.53
CA ALA A 304 -4.91 9.64 9.76
C ALA A 304 -6.13 9.22 10.59
N ILE A 305 -6.05 8.14 11.35
CA ILE A 305 -7.11 7.68 12.27
C ILE A 305 -7.42 8.76 13.31
N ARG A 306 -6.39 9.32 13.97
CA ARG A 306 -6.58 10.41 14.95
C ARG A 306 -7.30 11.60 14.35
N ARG A 307 -6.84 12.08 13.17
CA ARG A 307 -7.45 13.23 12.48
C ARG A 307 -8.89 12.99 12.09
N ILE A 308 -9.20 11.81 11.55
CA ILE A 308 -10.56 11.42 11.17
C ILE A 308 -11.45 11.39 12.42
N HIS A 309 -11.00 10.76 13.49
CA HIS A 309 -11.76 10.63 14.75
C HIS A 309 -12.02 11.98 15.41
N GLU A 310 -11.04 12.87 15.40
CA GLU A 310 -11.11 14.22 15.95
C GLU A 310 -11.76 15.25 14.99
N ASN A 311 -12.26 14.83 13.85
CA ASN A 311 -12.80 15.69 12.79
C ASN A 311 -11.80 16.77 12.31
N ARG A 312 -10.52 16.46 12.29
CA ARG A 312 -9.45 17.30 11.74
C ARG A 312 -9.18 16.97 10.28
N SER A 313 -8.66 17.97 9.55
CA SER A 313 -8.26 17.77 8.15
C SER A 313 -7.15 16.74 8.03
N VAL A 314 -7.29 15.79 7.08
CA VAL A 314 -6.25 14.84 6.68
C VAL A 314 -5.34 15.40 5.57
N SER A 315 -5.68 16.56 4.99
CA SER A 315 -4.93 17.17 3.88
C SER A 315 -3.43 17.37 4.14
N PRO A 316 -2.97 17.74 5.35
CA PRO A 316 -1.54 17.85 5.62
C PRO A 316 -0.75 16.56 5.37
N LEU A 317 -1.39 15.39 5.52
CA LEU A 317 -0.75 14.09 5.30
C LEU A 317 -0.39 13.81 3.83
N PHE A 318 -0.92 14.61 2.89
CA PHE A 318 -0.65 14.48 1.45
C PHE A 318 0.43 15.42 0.93
N ILE A 319 0.74 16.50 1.67
CA ILE A 319 1.52 17.64 1.18
C ILE A 319 2.85 17.79 1.91
N GLU A 320 2.89 17.50 3.20
CA GLU A 320 4.06 17.74 4.03
C GLU A 320 5.05 16.58 3.93
N LYS A 321 6.36 16.91 3.92
CA LYS A 321 7.37 15.95 4.34
C LYS A 321 6.86 15.42 5.67
N PHE A 322 6.51 14.14 5.72
CA PHE A 322 6.19 13.47 6.97
C PHE A 322 7.48 13.44 7.78
N THR A 323 7.85 14.60 8.30
CA THR A 323 8.90 14.72 9.30
C THR A 323 8.25 14.18 10.56
N ILE A 324 8.71 13.04 11.01
CA ILE A 324 8.44 12.55 12.36
C ILE A 324 8.75 13.74 13.25
N LEU A 325 7.71 14.36 13.80
CA LEU A 325 7.88 15.40 14.82
C LEU A 325 8.49 14.70 16.02
N ASP A 326 9.78 15.07 16.31
CA ASP A 326 10.47 14.70 17.53
C ASP A 326 9.65 15.01 18.80
#